data_4e04a09e15da8eabe07fc49086675d2d
#
_entry.id   4e04a09e15da8eabe07fc49086675d2d
#
_cell.length_a   1.000
_cell.length_b   1.000
_cell.length_c   1.000
_cell.angle_alpha   90.00
_cell.angle_beta   90.00
_cell.angle_gamma   90.00
#
_symmetry.space_group_name_H-M   'P 1'
#
loop_
_entity.id
_entity.type
_entity.pdbx_description
1 polymer ?
#
loop_
_entity_poly.entity_id
_entity_poly.type
_entity_poly.pdbx_seq_one_letter_code
_entity_poly.pdbx_strand_id
1 'polypeptide(L)'
;MTRKSNIELLRIISMILIVLVHSNYFIFGSVIGEEIEHASFRSFGRILFEQLCIVGVNVFVLISGYFGIRPTKRKFFNLMFQIFFWSALSTAVGMLFGVEVSLKSVAKTFWLGGYYWFVPAYIALFAFSPVLNKFIEHSTKKEFLVVVLSFFAIEFFYGWLGNMASYNSGYSFASFIGLYLLGRYVNLYSGKLCKFDRRIDMLLYSVLSIIPAAVSFLTIMKMGKDFATISYSSPFVVFAALFLMLYFTKLNLTSQSINWAAASVFSIYLFHLHPSIVPLFNSMFLKLNYVVNESLLLYILCSIVIAVAGGFIIVCVDKIRVWMWEIIIKRIPILS
;
A
#
# COMPACT_ATOMS: atom_id res chain seq x y z
N MET A 1 13.06 -6.85 -19.52
CA MET A 1 11.76 -6.19 -19.72
C MET A 1 11.93 -4.70 -19.53
N THR A 2 11.54 -3.90 -20.51
CA THR A 2 11.46 -2.44 -20.35
C THR A 2 10.44 -2.10 -19.28
N ARG A 3 10.80 -1.24 -18.32
CA ARG A 3 9.88 -0.80 -17.26
C ARG A 3 8.74 0.02 -17.87
N LYS A 4 7.52 -0.27 -17.47
CA LYS A 4 6.33 0.50 -17.89
C LYS A 4 6.17 1.71 -16.94
N SER A 5 6.62 2.89 -17.35
CA SER A 5 6.67 4.08 -16.50
C SER A 5 5.31 4.52 -15.97
N ASN A 6 4.22 4.24 -16.69
CA ASN A 6 2.86 4.47 -16.20
C ASN A 6 2.53 3.64 -14.95
N ILE A 7 2.91 2.36 -14.93
CA ILE A 7 2.69 1.50 -13.75
C ILE A 7 3.72 1.79 -12.64
N GLU A 8 4.93 2.20 -13.02
CA GLU A 8 5.91 2.67 -12.02
C GLU A 8 5.46 3.97 -11.36
N LEU A 9 4.81 4.88 -12.08
CA LEU A 9 4.17 6.07 -11.50
C LEU A 9 3.04 5.68 -10.53
N LEU A 10 2.19 4.73 -10.90
CA LEU A 10 1.17 4.20 -10.01
C LEU A 10 1.77 3.61 -8.73
N ARG A 11 2.93 2.94 -8.81
CA ARG A 11 3.66 2.42 -7.64
C ARG A 11 4.11 3.53 -6.70
N ILE A 12 4.61 4.65 -7.24
CA ILE A 12 4.96 5.83 -6.45
C ILE A 12 3.71 6.41 -5.78
N ILE A 13 2.64 6.61 -6.54
CA ILE A 13 1.38 7.15 -6.02
C ILE A 13 0.81 6.25 -4.94
N SER A 14 0.79 4.92 -5.13
CA SER A 14 0.28 4.01 -4.11
C SER A 14 1.06 4.11 -2.80
N MET A 15 2.38 4.32 -2.86
CA MET A 15 3.18 4.54 -1.67
C MET A 15 2.88 5.88 -0.99
N ILE A 16 2.65 6.95 -1.76
CA ILE A 16 2.21 8.24 -1.22
C ILE A 16 0.83 8.08 -0.54
N LEU A 17 -0.12 7.39 -1.18
CA LEU A 17 -1.44 7.11 -0.58
C LEU A 17 -1.31 6.35 0.74
N ILE A 18 -0.39 5.39 0.86
CA ILE A 18 -0.11 4.67 2.11
C ILE A 18 0.40 5.63 3.20
N VAL A 19 1.30 6.56 2.89
CA VAL A 19 1.76 7.58 3.86
C VAL A 19 0.59 8.48 4.29
N LEU A 20 -0.29 8.85 3.35
CA LEU A 20 -1.44 9.71 3.62
C LEU A 20 -2.50 9.04 4.49
N VAL A 21 -2.79 7.75 4.31
CA VAL A 21 -3.63 6.96 5.24
C VAL A 21 -3.06 7.03 6.65
N HIS A 22 -1.75 6.85 6.80
CA HIS A 22 -1.12 6.91 8.11
C HIS A 22 -1.06 8.34 8.69
N SER A 23 -1.14 9.38 7.88
CA SER A 23 -1.26 10.76 8.37
C SER A 23 -2.66 11.13 8.87
N ASN A 24 -3.68 10.28 8.68
CA ASN A 24 -5.05 10.54 9.09
C ASN A 24 -5.50 9.60 10.22
N TYR A 25 -6.07 8.45 9.91
CA TYR A 25 -6.66 7.57 10.93
C TYR A 25 -5.64 6.95 11.88
N PHE A 26 -4.42 6.73 11.43
CA PHE A 26 -3.36 6.20 12.31
C PHE A 26 -2.94 7.20 13.40
N ILE A 27 -3.07 8.51 13.14
CA ILE A 27 -2.69 9.58 14.08
C ILE A 27 -3.88 10.06 14.91
N PHE A 28 -5.02 10.32 14.26
CA PHE A 28 -6.19 10.92 14.89
C PHE A 28 -7.27 9.91 15.27
N GLY A 29 -7.08 8.63 14.93
CA GLY A 29 -8.14 7.63 15.05
C GLY A 29 -9.22 7.75 13.96
N SER A 30 -10.11 6.77 13.94
CA SER A 30 -11.32 6.83 13.11
C SER A 30 -12.27 7.90 13.65
N VAL A 31 -13.04 8.51 12.74
CA VAL A 31 -14.06 9.49 13.10
C VAL A 31 -15.14 8.83 13.97
N ILE A 32 -15.55 9.51 15.03
CA ILE A 32 -16.62 9.09 15.95
C ILE A 32 -17.83 10.04 15.87
N GLY A 33 -18.97 9.61 16.42
CA GLY A 33 -20.22 10.38 16.35
C GLY A 33 -20.09 11.78 16.93
N GLU A 34 -19.41 11.95 18.07
CA GLU A 34 -19.16 13.24 18.72
C GLU A 34 -18.40 14.22 17.80
N GLU A 35 -17.40 13.75 17.04
CA GLU A 35 -16.72 14.61 16.05
C GLU A 35 -17.66 15.08 14.94
N ILE A 36 -18.62 14.24 14.54
CA ILE A 36 -19.59 14.60 13.49
C ILE A 36 -20.54 15.69 13.99
N GLU A 37 -20.98 15.62 15.26
CA GLU A 37 -21.85 16.61 15.86
C GLU A 37 -21.20 17.99 15.92
N HIS A 38 -19.90 18.04 16.25
CA HIS A 38 -19.15 19.30 16.39
C HIS A 38 -18.59 19.84 15.07
N ALA A 39 -18.22 18.98 14.12
CA ALA A 39 -17.53 19.37 12.89
C ALA A 39 -17.87 18.47 11.69
N SER A 40 -19.15 18.37 11.30
CA SER A 40 -19.65 17.46 10.26
C SER A 40 -18.88 17.51 8.95
N PHE A 41 -18.56 18.71 8.44
CA PHE A 41 -17.84 18.86 7.18
C PHE A 41 -16.41 18.34 7.27
N ARG A 42 -15.71 18.63 8.35
CA ARG A 42 -14.34 18.14 8.61
C ARG A 42 -14.34 16.62 8.76
N SER A 43 -15.29 16.08 9.50
CA SER A 43 -15.45 14.65 9.75
C SER A 43 -15.71 13.89 8.45
N PHE A 44 -16.64 14.37 7.61
CA PHE A 44 -16.87 13.78 6.29
C PHE A 44 -15.61 13.85 5.42
N GLY A 45 -14.91 14.98 5.41
CA GLY A 45 -13.67 15.15 4.67
C GLY A 45 -12.55 14.19 5.11
N ARG A 46 -12.42 13.92 6.43
CA ARG A 46 -11.48 12.92 6.97
C ARG A 46 -11.83 11.51 6.51
N ILE A 47 -13.11 11.13 6.57
CA ILE A 47 -13.58 9.81 6.08
C ILE A 47 -13.32 9.67 4.59
N LEU A 48 -13.66 10.69 3.79
CA LEU A 48 -13.44 10.66 2.35
C LEU A 48 -11.95 10.59 2.00
N PHE A 49 -11.10 11.33 2.70
CA PHE A 49 -9.66 11.29 2.51
C PHE A 49 -9.09 9.90 2.80
N GLU A 50 -9.55 9.25 3.87
CA GLU A 50 -9.17 7.87 4.19
C GLU A 50 -9.59 6.90 3.08
N GLN A 51 -10.84 6.98 2.60
CA GLN A 51 -11.38 6.13 1.54
C GLN A 51 -10.66 6.30 0.19
N LEU A 52 -10.25 7.53 -0.13
CA LEU A 52 -9.45 7.79 -1.34
C LEU A 52 -8.04 7.19 -1.22
N CYS A 53 -7.46 7.18 -0.03
CA CYS A 53 -6.06 6.79 0.16
C CYS A 53 -5.88 5.30 0.47
N ILE A 54 -6.86 4.62 1.10
CA ILE A 54 -6.72 3.25 1.58
C ILE A 54 -6.41 2.22 0.48
N VAL A 55 -6.75 2.52 -0.76
CA VAL A 55 -6.46 1.65 -1.92
C VAL A 55 -4.97 1.41 -2.15
N GLY A 56 -4.09 2.22 -1.53
CA GLY A 56 -2.65 2.20 -1.78
C GLY A 56 -2.02 0.81 -1.61
N VAL A 57 -2.38 0.07 -0.57
CA VAL A 57 -1.86 -1.29 -0.32
C VAL A 57 -2.35 -2.27 -1.38
N ASN A 58 -3.66 -2.26 -1.67
CA ASN A 58 -4.24 -3.15 -2.67
C ASN A 58 -3.62 -2.91 -4.05
N VAL A 59 -3.45 -1.65 -4.45
CA VAL A 59 -2.77 -1.26 -5.70
C VAL A 59 -1.34 -1.79 -5.73
N PHE A 60 -0.58 -1.68 -4.63
CA PHE A 60 0.80 -2.15 -4.58
C PHE A 60 0.91 -3.67 -4.80
N VAL A 61 -0.03 -4.44 -4.24
CA VAL A 61 -0.09 -5.89 -4.46
C VAL A 61 -0.60 -6.23 -5.88
N LEU A 62 -1.62 -5.50 -6.38
CA LEU A 62 -2.10 -5.64 -7.77
C LEU A 62 -0.97 -5.41 -8.79
N ILE A 63 -0.11 -4.42 -8.58
CA ILE A 63 1.08 -4.18 -9.42
C ILE A 63 2.02 -5.38 -9.39
N SER A 64 2.23 -6.00 -8.24
CA SER A 64 3.06 -7.21 -8.12
C SER A 64 2.49 -8.38 -8.92
N GLY A 65 1.17 -8.56 -8.90
CA GLY A 65 0.45 -9.51 -9.75
C GLY A 65 0.54 -9.14 -11.23
N TYR A 66 0.36 -7.88 -11.58
CA TYR A 66 0.41 -7.40 -12.97
C TYR A 66 1.74 -7.76 -13.65
N PHE A 67 2.87 -7.52 -13.01
CA PHE A 67 4.17 -7.90 -13.55
C PHE A 67 4.49 -9.39 -13.39
N GLY A 68 3.89 -10.05 -12.40
CA GLY A 68 4.22 -11.42 -12.00
C GLY A 68 5.53 -11.48 -11.22
N ILE A 69 5.47 -12.02 -10.02
CA ILE A 69 6.66 -12.23 -9.19
C ILE A 69 7.41 -13.44 -9.74
N ARG A 70 8.68 -13.23 -10.08
CA ARG A 70 9.61 -14.32 -10.45
C ARG A 70 10.69 -14.37 -9.38
N PRO A 71 10.56 -15.23 -8.37
CA PRO A 71 11.49 -15.31 -7.26
C PRO A 71 12.83 -15.88 -7.73
N THR A 72 13.90 -15.24 -7.28
CA THR A 72 15.26 -15.72 -7.41
C THR A 72 15.99 -15.50 -6.09
N LYS A 73 17.04 -16.26 -5.82
CA LYS A 73 17.88 -16.07 -4.62
C LYS A 73 18.34 -14.60 -4.51
N ARG A 74 18.84 -14.03 -5.59
CA ARG A 74 19.26 -12.62 -5.67
C ARG A 74 18.18 -11.65 -5.23
N LYS A 75 16.93 -11.81 -5.72
CA LYS A 75 15.82 -10.93 -5.38
C LYS A 75 15.42 -11.10 -3.91
N PHE A 76 15.43 -12.33 -3.41
CA PHE A 76 15.11 -12.61 -2.01
C PHE A 76 16.13 -11.93 -1.08
N PHE A 77 17.42 -12.16 -1.32
CA PHE A 77 18.46 -11.55 -0.48
C PHE A 77 18.50 -10.02 -0.61
N ASN A 78 18.22 -9.47 -1.79
CA ASN A 78 18.09 -8.02 -1.95
C ASN A 78 16.92 -7.44 -1.12
N LEU A 79 15.77 -8.15 -1.09
CA LEU A 79 14.64 -7.76 -0.23
C LEU A 79 15.01 -7.83 1.25
N MET A 80 15.68 -8.90 1.69
CA MET A 80 16.15 -9.03 3.08
C MET A 80 17.14 -7.94 3.45
N PHE A 81 18.10 -7.65 2.57
CA PHE A 81 19.06 -6.57 2.76
C PHE A 81 18.38 -5.19 2.83
N GLN A 82 17.34 -4.95 2.02
CA GLN A 82 16.56 -3.72 2.08
C GLN A 82 15.86 -3.56 3.42
N ILE A 83 15.19 -4.60 3.90
CA ILE A 83 14.49 -4.60 5.21
C ILE A 83 15.50 -4.34 6.34
N PHE A 84 16.62 -5.06 6.33
CA PHE A 84 17.68 -4.91 7.34
C PHE A 84 18.28 -3.49 7.34
N PHE A 85 18.69 -3.00 6.18
CA PHE A 85 19.29 -1.67 6.02
C PHE A 85 18.37 -0.57 6.57
N TRP A 86 17.10 -0.59 6.15
CA TRP A 86 16.13 0.42 6.58
C TRP A 86 15.76 0.28 8.04
N SER A 87 15.66 -0.92 8.58
CA SER A 87 15.42 -1.11 10.02
C SER A 87 16.60 -0.58 10.86
N ALA A 88 17.83 -0.87 10.46
CA ALA A 88 19.02 -0.37 11.15
C ALA A 88 19.12 1.17 11.07
N LEU A 89 18.93 1.74 9.88
CA LEU A 89 18.96 3.18 9.66
C LEU A 89 17.84 3.89 10.43
N SER A 90 16.62 3.37 10.41
CA SER A 90 15.48 3.93 11.14
C SER A 90 15.71 3.90 12.66
N THR A 91 16.30 2.81 13.18
CA THR A 91 16.70 2.72 14.59
C THR A 91 17.73 3.79 14.94
N ALA A 92 18.77 3.95 14.12
CA ALA A 92 19.81 4.96 14.33
C ALA A 92 19.22 6.39 14.28
N VAL A 93 18.36 6.67 13.33
CA VAL A 93 17.66 7.98 13.23
C VAL A 93 16.79 8.22 14.46
N GLY A 94 15.98 7.23 14.88
CA GLY A 94 15.16 7.37 16.08
C GLY A 94 15.99 7.70 17.33
N MET A 95 17.13 7.01 17.53
CA MET A 95 18.05 7.30 18.65
C MET A 95 18.63 8.71 18.58
N LEU A 96 18.98 9.20 17.39
CA LEU A 96 19.49 10.56 17.22
C LEU A 96 18.45 11.64 17.59
N PHE A 97 17.17 11.34 17.45
CA PHE A 97 16.07 12.21 17.84
C PHE A 97 15.50 11.90 19.23
N GLY A 98 16.22 11.14 20.07
CA GLY A 98 15.87 10.90 21.46
C GLY A 98 14.78 9.84 21.68
N VAL A 99 14.47 9.02 20.67
CA VAL A 99 13.53 7.91 20.84
C VAL A 99 14.25 6.76 21.54
N GLU A 100 13.72 6.34 22.70
CA GLU A 100 14.25 5.19 23.42
C GLU A 100 14.06 3.89 22.63
N VAL A 101 15.14 3.16 22.41
CA VAL A 101 15.15 1.90 21.69
C VAL A 101 15.60 0.77 22.62
N SER A 102 14.68 -0.16 22.92
CA SER A 102 15.01 -1.33 23.73
C SER A 102 15.82 -2.37 22.95
N LEU A 103 16.63 -3.19 23.65
CA LEU A 103 17.33 -4.33 23.05
C LEU A 103 16.36 -5.29 22.35
N LYS A 104 15.14 -5.46 22.88
CA LYS A 104 14.08 -6.25 22.25
C LYS A 104 13.66 -5.65 20.90
N SER A 105 13.61 -4.32 20.80
CA SER A 105 13.34 -3.62 19.54
C SER A 105 14.45 -3.84 18.52
N VAL A 106 15.71 -3.75 18.95
CA VAL A 106 16.86 -4.06 18.08
C VAL A 106 16.81 -5.51 17.60
N ALA A 107 16.56 -6.47 18.48
CA ALA A 107 16.45 -7.88 18.12
C ALA A 107 15.35 -8.15 17.10
N LYS A 108 14.19 -7.49 17.21
CA LYS A 108 13.12 -7.58 16.22
C LYS A 108 13.48 -7.03 14.83
N THR A 109 14.46 -6.12 14.75
CA THR A 109 15.01 -5.64 13.46
C THR A 109 15.56 -6.81 12.62
N PHE A 110 16.14 -7.81 13.29
CA PHE A 110 16.69 -9.00 12.65
C PHE A 110 15.64 -10.07 12.36
N TRP A 111 14.42 -9.93 12.90
CA TRP A 111 13.33 -10.90 12.73
C TRP A 111 12.46 -10.58 11.52
N LEU A 112 13.02 -10.70 10.30
CA LEU A 112 12.34 -10.68 8.99
C LEU A 112 11.12 -9.72 8.91
N GLY A 113 11.29 -8.49 9.38
CA GLY A 113 10.22 -7.48 9.32
C GLY A 113 9.11 -7.63 10.37
N GLY A 114 9.42 -8.20 11.54
CA GLY A 114 8.46 -8.44 12.64
C GLY A 114 7.74 -7.21 13.21
N TYR A 115 8.05 -6.02 12.71
CA TYR A 115 7.32 -4.78 12.98
C TYR A 115 6.24 -4.47 11.94
N TYR A 116 6.32 -5.07 10.77
CA TYR A 116 5.53 -4.71 9.61
C TYR A 116 4.58 -5.85 9.26
N TRP A 117 3.29 -5.66 9.33
CA TRP A 117 2.33 -6.67 8.91
C TRP A 117 2.44 -7.01 7.40
N PHE A 118 2.73 -6.01 6.57
CA PHE A 118 2.85 -6.18 5.11
C PHE A 118 4.04 -7.06 4.73
N VAL A 119 5.18 -6.92 5.41
CA VAL A 119 6.43 -7.59 5.04
C VAL A 119 6.31 -9.12 5.08
N PRO A 120 5.87 -9.76 6.20
CA PRO A 120 5.70 -11.22 6.22
C PRO A 120 4.65 -11.70 5.22
N ALA A 121 3.54 -10.98 5.03
CA ALA A 121 2.53 -11.33 4.02
C ALA A 121 3.11 -11.28 2.59
N TYR A 122 3.94 -10.27 2.31
CA TYR A 122 4.59 -10.14 1.01
C TYR A 122 5.71 -11.17 0.78
N ILE A 123 6.50 -11.51 1.80
CA ILE A 123 7.50 -12.59 1.74
C ILE A 123 6.80 -13.93 1.47
N ALA A 124 5.67 -14.20 2.14
CA ALA A 124 4.87 -15.39 1.89
C ALA A 124 4.35 -15.42 0.44
N LEU A 125 3.82 -14.30 -0.07
CA LEU A 125 3.41 -14.19 -1.47
C LEU A 125 4.59 -14.40 -2.43
N PHE A 126 5.76 -13.83 -2.14
CA PHE A 126 6.96 -14.01 -2.93
C PHE A 126 7.38 -15.48 -2.99
N ALA A 127 7.40 -16.18 -1.84
CA ALA A 127 7.74 -17.59 -1.76
C ALA A 127 6.71 -18.50 -2.46
N PHE A 128 5.42 -18.14 -2.39
CA PHE A 128 4.33 -18.94 -2.98
C PHE A 128 4.07 -18.62 -4.45
N SER A 129 4.61 -17.52 -4.97
CA SER A 129 4.39 -17.08 -6.35
C SER A 129 4.73 -18.11 -7.46
N PRO A 130 5.71 -19.04 -7.31
CA PRO A 130 5.93 -20.06 -8.32
C PRO A 130 4.72 -21.00 -8.50
N VAL A 131 4.02 -21.33 -7.43
CA VAL A 131 2.81 -22.16 -7.47
C VAL A 131 1.70 -21.42 -8.20
N LEU A 132 1.48 -20.14 -7.84
CA LEU A 132 0.49 -19.30 -8.51
C LEU A 132 0.80 -19.11 -9.98
N ASN A 133 2.06 -18.89 -10.33
CA ASN A 133 2.47 -18.72 -11.73
C ASN A 133 2.23 -20.01 -12.54
N LYS A 134 2.54 -21.19 -12.00
CA LYS A 134 2.23 -22.46 -12.65
C LYS A 134 0.74 -22.67 -12.88
N PHE A 135 -0.09 -22.35 -11.87
CA PHE A 135 -1.54 -22.38 -12.03
C PHE A 135 -1.98 -21.47 -13.19
N ILE A 136 -1.49 -20.23 -13.24
CA ILE A 136 -1.84 -19.24 -14.28
C ILE A 136 -1.40 -19.71 -15.67
N GLU A 137 -0.20 -20.31 -15.79
CA GLU A 137 0.36 -20.77 -17.05
C GLU A 137 -0.42 -21.96 -17.66
N HIS A 138 -1.03 -22.81 -16.82
CA HIS A 138 -1.77 -24.00 -17.25
C HIS A 138 -3.29 -23.80 -17.29
N SER A 139 -3.80 -22.66 -16.80
CA SER A 139 -5.22 -22.37 -16.76
C SER A 139 -5.71 -21.75 -18.05
N THR A 140 -6.88 -22.15 -18.51
CA THR A 140 -7.62 -21.39 -19.53
C THR A 140 -8.10 -20.05 -18.95
N LYS A 141 -8.40 -19.09 -19.81
CA LYS A 141 -8.95 -17.78 -19.38
C LYS A 141 -10.20 -17.95 -18.50
N LYS A 142 -11.07 -18.93 -18.82
CA LYS A 142 -12.33 -19.16 -18.09
C LYS A 142 -12.06 -19.73 -16.70
N GLU A 143 -11.21 -20.74 -16.59
CA GLU A 143 -10.83 -21.35 -15.30
C GLU A 143 -10.17 -20.31 -14.40
N PHE A 144 -9.24 -19.51 -14.95
CA PHE A 144 -8.59 -18.46 -14.18
C PHE A 144 -9.60 -17.41 -13.68
N LEU A 145 -10.57 -16.99 -14.52
CA LEU A 145 -11.63 -16.08 -14.11
C LEU A 145 -12.47 -16.67 -12.98
N VAL A 146 -12.87 -17.93 -13.09
CA VAL A 146 -13.66 -18.62 -12.06
C VAL A 146 -12.93 -18.62 -10.73
N VAL A 147 -11.63 -18.94 -10.73
CA VAL A 147 -10.81 -18.92 -9.50
C VAL A 147 -10.74 -17.51 -8.90
N VAL A 148 -10.51 -16.47 -9.71
CA VAL A 148 -10.48 -15.08 -9.24
C VAL A 148 -11.82 -14.67 -8.63
N LEU A 149 -12.93 -14.96 -9.31
CA LEU A 149 -14.27 -14.61 -8.84
C LEU A 149 -14.64 -15.37 -7.56
N SER A 150 -14.36 -16.69 -7.50
CA SER A 150 -14.60 -17.51 -6.30
C SER A 150 -13.79 -17.00 -5.11
N PHE A 151 -12.53 -16.64 -5.35
CA PHE A 151 -11.66 -16.09 -4.31
C PHE A 151 -12.26 -14.81 -3.70
N PHE A 152 -12.63 -13.84 -4.53
CA PHE A 152 -13.21 -12.60 -4.04
C PHE A 152 -14.62 -12.78 -3.47
N ALA A 153 -15.42 -13.72 -3.97
CA ALA A 153 -16.70 -14.07 -3.34
C ALA A 153 -16.46 -14.55 -1.90
N ILE A 154 -15.51 -15.46 -1.68
CA ILE A 154 -15.15 -15.96 -0.35
C ILE A 154 -14.61 -14.83 0.52
N GLU A 155 -13.71 -14.00 0.00
CA GLU A 155 -13.11 -12.87 0.74
C GLU A 155 -14.17 -11.83 1.15
N PHE A 156 -15.13 -11.51 0.27
CA PHE A 156 -16.19 -10.56 0.59
C PHE A 156 -17.16 -11.12 1.64
N PHE A 157 -17.58 -12.38 1.52
CA PHE A 157 -18.49 -12.96 2.49
C PHE A 157 -17.83 -13.25 3.84
N TYR A 158 -16.66 -13.86 3.85
CA TYR A 158 -16.01 -14.28 5.09
C TYR A 158 -14.97 -13.27 5.60
N GLY A 159 -14.25 -12.61 4.71
CA GLY A 159 -13.22 -11.67 5.08
C GLY A 159 -13.76 -10.30 5.48
N TRP A 160 -14.69 -9.74 4.70
CA TRP A 160 -15.26 -8.43 4.94
C TRP A 160 -16.53 -8.49 5.79
N LEU A 161 -17.57 -9.17 5.36
CA LEU A 161 -18.83 -9.24 6.12
C LEU A 161 -18.71 -10.11 7.38
N GLY A 162 -18.03 -11.24 7.28
CA GLY A 162 -17.85 -12.20 8.37
C GLY A 162 -16.70 -11.87 9.32
N ASN A 163 -15.85 -10.91 8.98
CA ASN A 163 -14.65 -10.53 9.74
C ASN A 163 -13.80 -11.73 10.20
N MET A 164 -13.63 -12.72 9.33
CA MET A 164 -12.94 -13.96 9.64
C MET A 164 -11.43 -13.70 9.84
N ALA A 165 -10.87 -14.20 10.95
CA ALA A 165 -9.49 -13.94 11.36
C ALA A 165 -8.42 -14.30 10.32
N SER A 166 -8.67 -15.33 9.46
CA SER A 166 -7.75 -15.72 8.39
C SER A 166 -7.57 -14.65 7.32
N TYR A 167 -8.59 -13.80 7.11
CA TYR A 167 -8.49 -12.64 6.20
C TYR A 167 -8.04 -11.38 6.90
N ASN A 168 -8.30 -11.25 8.22
CA ASN A 168 -7.88 -10.12 9.04
C ASN A 168 -8.12 -8.76 8.36
N SER A 169 -9.33 -8.50 7.88
CA SER A 169 -9.70 -7.27 7.17
C SER A 169 -8.80 -6.94 5.96
N GLY A 170 -8.21 -7.97 5.34
CA GLY A 170 -7.27 -7.82 4.22
C GLY A 170 -5.79 -7.71 4.62
N TYR A 171 -5.48 -7.66 5.91
CA TYR A 171 -4.10 -7.67 6.44
C TYR A 171 -3.50 -9.09 6.43
N SER A 172 -3.63 -9.81 5.34
CA SER A 172 -3.29 -11.23 5.29
C SER A 172 -2.63 -11.67 3.98
N PHE A 173 -1.87 -12.75 4.07
CA PHE A 173 -1.33 -13.44 2.90
C PHE A 173 -2.46 -13.95 1.98
N ALA A 174 -3.58 -14.40 2.54
CA ALA A 174 -4.73 -14.86 1.76
C ALA A 174 -5.24 -13.76 0.83
N SER A 175 -5.52 -12.55 1.35
CA SER A 175 -5.95 -11.41 0.54
C SER A 175 -4.90 -11.01 -0.52
N PHE A 176 -3.61 -11.16 -0.21
CA PHE A 176 -2.55 -10.88 -1.19
C PHE A 176 -2.55 -11.87 -2.36
N ILE A 177 -2.90 -13.14 -2.15
CA ILE A 177 -3.08 -14.11 -3.24
C ILE A 177 -4.18 -13.62 -4.20
N GLY A 178 -5.34 -13.24 -3.68
CA GLY A 178 -6.45 -12.74 -4.51
C GLY A 178 -6.06 -11.53 -5.35
N LEU A 179 -5.45 -10.53 -4.72
CA LEU A 179 -4.98 -9.32 -5.41
C LEU A 179 -3.89 -9.65 -6.45
N TYR A 180 -2.98 -10.57 -6.14
CA TYR A 180 -1.98 -11.04 -7.10
C TYR A 180 -2.60 -11.68 -8.34
N LEU A 181 -3.54 -12.60 -8.13
CA LEU A 181 -4.26 -13.27 -9.22
C LEU A 181 -5.07 -12.26 -10.06
N LEU A 182 -5.76 -11.31 -9.43
CA LEU A 182 -6.50 -10.26 -10.12
C LEU A 182 -5.57 -9.36 -10.94
N GLY A 183 -4.46 -8.91 -10.38
CA GLY A 183 -3.47 -8.12 -11.09
C GLY A 183 -2.90 -8.86 -12.31
N ARG A 184 -2.65 -10.17 -12.17
CA ARG A 184 -2.17 -10.99 -13.27
C ARG A 184 -3.24 -11.20 -14.35
N TYR A 185 -4.49 -11.41 -13.95
CA TYR A 185 -5.63 -11.53 -14.86
C TYR A 185 -5.81 -10.25 -15.70
N VAL A 186 -5.70 -9.09 -15.06
CA VAL A 186 -5.72 -7.80 -15.75
C VAL A 186 -4.59 -7.70 -16.78
N ASN A 187 -3.35 -8.06 -16.42
CA ASN A 187 -2.23 -8.02 -17.37
C ASN A 187 -2.48 -8.84 -18.62
N LEU A 188 -3.02 -10.06 -18.45
CA LEU A 188 -3.20 -11.01 -19.53
C LEU A 188 -4.43 -10.72 -20.41
N TYR A 189 -5.48 -10.14 -19.83
CA TYR A 189 -6.81 -10.11 -20.47
C TYR A 189 -7.49 -8.72 -20.52
N SER A 190 -6.89 -7.66 -19.93
CA SER A 190 -7.53 -6.32 -19.85
C SER A 190 -7.87 -5.72 -21.21
N GLY A 191 -7.06 -5.95 -22.23
CA GLY A 191 -7.34 -5.47 -23.60
C GLY A 191 -8.67 -5.96 -24.21
N LYS A 192 -9.24 -7.04 -23.65
CA LYS A 192 -10.53 -7.59 -24.06
C LYS A 192 -11.67 -7.31 -23.08
N LEU A 193 -11.37 -6.92 -21.84
CA LEU A 193 -12.33 -6.81 -20.73
C LEU A 193 -12.73 -5.36 -20.42
N CYS A 194 -11.83 -4.41 -20.58
CA CYS A 194 -12.06 -3.03 -20.18
C CYS A 194 -11.93 -2.09 -21.39
N LYS A 195 -13.01 -2.02 -22.18
CA LYS A 195 -13.12 -1.08 -23.30
C LYS A 195 -13.46 0.35 -22.87
N PHE A 196 -13.63 0.59 -21.56
CA PHE A 196 -13.93 1.92 -21.05
C PHE A 196 -12.78 2.91 -21.30
N ASP A 197 -13.12 4.16 -21.54
CA ASP A 197 -12.15 5.24 -21.54
C ASP A 197 -11.53 5.38 -20.13
N ARG A 198 -10.27 5.81 -20.08
CA ARG A 198 -9.56 6.07 -18.81
C ARG A 198 -10.31 7.03 -17.87
N ARG A 199 -11.11 7.96 -18.44
CA ARG A 199 -11.95 8.87 -17.65
C ARG A 199 -13.02 8.14 -16.85
N ILE A 200 -13.57 7.07 -17.42
CA ILE A 200 -14.55 6.21 -16.73
C ILE A 200 -13.88 5.44 -15.61
N ASP A 201 -12.64 4.95 -15.81
CA ASP A 201 -11.92 4.28 -14.74
C ASP A 201 -11.69 5.21 -13.53
N MET A 202 -11.29 6.47 -13.79
CA MET A 202 -11.09 7.47 -12.73
C MET A 202 -12.43 7.84 -12.07
N LEU A 203 -13.52 7.96 -12.83
CA LEU A 203 -14.85 8.18 -12.28
C LEU A 203 -15.28 7.04 -11.38
N LEU A 204 -15.09 5.78 -11.81
CA LEU A 204 -15.44 4.59 -11.02
C LEU A 204 -14.59 4.50 -9.74
N TYR A 205 -13.29 4.79 -9.81
CA TYR A 205 -12.46 4.92 -8.61
C TYR A 205 -13.03 5.94 -7.64
N SER A 206 -13.39 7.13 -8.12
CA SER A 206 -13.93 8.21 -7.28
C SER A 206 -15.29 7.83 -6.68
N VAL A 207 -16.20 7.27 -7.45
CA VAL A 207 -17.52 6.83 -6.99
C VAL A 207 -17.41 5.73 -5.94
N LEU A 208 -16.54 4.73 -6.18
CA LEU A 208 -16.28 3.62 -5.25
C LEU A 208 -15.58 4.07 -3.97
N SER A 209 -14.99 5.25 -3.92
CA SER A 209 -14.45 5.87 -2.71
C SER A 209 -15.48 6.77 -2.01
N ILE A 210 -16.28 7.54 -2.76
CA ILE A 210 -17.26 8.48 -2.21
C ILE A 210 -18.47 7.75 -1.59
N ILE A 211 -18.99 6.72 -2.26
CA ILE A 211 -20.16 5.98 -1.74
C ILE A 211 -19.89 5.39 -0.35
N PRO A 212 -18.82 4.59 -0.13
CA PRO A 212 -18.55 4.07 1.21
C PRO A 212 -18.22 5.16 2.22
N ALA A 213 -17.60 6.28 1.80
CA ALA A 213 -17.37 7.42 2.69
C ALA A 213 -18.70 8.02 3.17
N ALA A 214 -19.68 8.20 2.27
CA ALA A 214 -21.00 8.69 2.62
C ALA A 214 -21.76 7.70 3.53
N VAL A 215 -21.67 6.39 3.24
CA VAL A 215 -22.26 5.34 4.07
C VAL A 215 -21.66 5.35 5.47
N SER A 216 -20.31 5.34 5.59
CA SER A 216 -19.63 5.44 6.88
C SER A 216 -20.07 6.67 7.66
N PHE A 217 -20.05 7.84 7.04
CA PHE A 217 -20.50 9.09 7.69
C PHE A 217 -21.92 9.01 8.23
N LEU A 218 -22.86 8.53 7.40
CA LEU A 218 -24.28 8.42 7.81
C LEU A 218 -24.49 7.36 8.89
N THR A 219 -23.76 6.24 8.85
CA THR A 219 -23.92 5.18 9.86
C THR A 219 -23.29 5.58 11.19
N ILE A 220 -22.15 6.26 11.18
CA ILE A 220 -21.55 6.81 12.40
C ILE A 220 -22.47 7.87 12.99
N MET A 221 -23.00 8.79 12.18
CA MET A 221 -23.91 9.86 12.63
C MET A 221 -25.21 9.31 13.25
N LYS A 222 -25.83 8.28 12.65
CA LYS A 222 -27.13 7.78 13.08
C LYS A 222 -27.05 6.67 14.12
N MET A 223 -26.00 5.86 14.09
CA MET A 223 -25.89 4.61 14.84
C MET A 223 -24.65 4.56 15.73
N GLY A 224 -23.77 5.57 15.68
CA GLY A 224 -22.51 5.62 16.42
C GLY A 224 -21.49 4.54 15.99
N LYS A 225 -21.72 3.86 14.87
CA LYS A 225 -20.88 2.75 14.41
C LYS A 225 -20.58 2.87 12.92
N ASP A 226 -19.32 2.64 12.53
CA ASP A 226 -18.97 2.43 11.15
C ASP A 226 -19.24 0.97 10.74
N PHE A 227 -19.98 0.75 9.65
CA PHE A 227 -20.28 -0.58 9.15
C PHE A 227 -19.10 -1.18 8.35
N ALA A 228 -17.88 -1.03 8.84
CA ALA A 228 -16.66 -1.67 8.30
C ALA A 228 -16.44 -1.44 6.79
N THR A 229 -16.82 -0.27 6.30
CA THR A 229 -16.59 0.09 4.90
C THR A 229 -15.11 0.32 4.62
N ILE A 230 -14.30 0.67 5.66
CA ILE A 230 -12.87 0.94 5.60
C ILE A 230 -12.11 -0.33 5.95
N SER A 231 -11.86 -1.17 4.95
CA SER A 231 -11.13 -2.44 5.07
C SER A 231 -10.47 -2.77 3.73
N TYR A 232 -9.26 -3.33 3.75
CA TYR A 232 -8.59 -3.80 2.51
C TYR A 232 -9.34 -4.94 1.80
N SER A 233 -10.14 -5.73 2.53
CA SER A 233 -10.99 -6.78 1.99
C SER A 233 -12.36 -6.27 1.50
N SER A 234 -12.69 -5.00 1.72
CA SER A 234 -13.92 -4.40 1.24
C SER A 234 -14.01 -4.46 -0.30
N PRO A 235 -15.16 -4.88 -0.88
CA PRO A 235 -15.32 -4.85 -2.33
C PRO A 235 -15.15 -3.44 -2.90
N PHE A 236 -15.56 -2.41 -2.19
CA PHE A 236 -15.36 -1.02 -2.61
C PHE A 236 -13.88 -0.69 -2.77
N VAL A 237 -13.05 -1.06 -1.79
CA VAL A 237 -11.60 -0.80 -1.82
C VAL A 237 -10.90 -1.65 -2.88
N VAL A 238 -11.28 -2.92 -3.03
CA VAL A 238 -10.71 -3.81 -4.06
C VAL A 238 -11.02 -3.30 -5.47
N PHE A 239 -12.29 -2.96 -5.75
CA PHE A 239 -12.67 -2.44 -7.06
C PHE A 239 -12.13 -1.03 -7.32
N ALA A 240 -12.10 -0.15 -6.32
CA ALA A 240 -11.46 1.17 -6.46
C ALA A 240 -9.98 1.04 -6.81
N ALA A 241 -9.24 0.14 -6.15
CA ALA A 241 -7.85 -0.15 -6.47
C ALA A 241 -7.68 -0.71 -7.89
N LEU A 242 -8.60 -1.58 -8.32
CA LEU A 242 -8.62 -2.13 -9.67
C LEU A 242 -8.83 -1.01 -10.72
N PHE A 243 -9.82 -0.15 -10.55
CA PHE A 243 -10.10 0.93 -11.50
C PHE A 243 -8.99 1.98 -11.53
N LEU A 244 -8.39 2.31 -10.38
CA LEU A 244 -7.21 3.15 -10.34
C LEU A 244 -6.06 2.52 -11.14
N MET A 245 -5.81 1.21 -10.99
CA MET A 245 -4.79 0.51 -11.78
C MET A 245 -5.13 0.51 -13.28
N LEU A 246 -6.40 0.27 -13.66
CA LEU A 246 -6.84 0.30 -15.07
C LEU A 246 -6.64 1.68 -15.70
N TYR A 247 -6.92 2.76 -14.97
CA TYR A 247 -6.62 4.12 -15.42
C TYR A 247 -5.15 4.26 -15.81
N PHE A 248 -4.24 3.84 -14.92
CA PHE A 248 -2.80 3.95 -15.17
C PHE A 248 -2.31 3.03 -16.30
N THR A 249 -2.90 1.86 -16.49
CA THR A 249 -2.54 0.97 -17.62
C THR A 249 -2.78 1.61 -18.98
N LYS A 250 -3.71 2.56 -19.07
CA LYS A 250 -4.10 3.29 -20.29
C LYS A 250 -3.33 4.60 -20.51
N LEU A 251 -2.46 4.99 -19.57
CA LEU A 251 -1.59 6.15 -19.76
C LEU A 251 -0.41 5.78 -20.66
N ASN A 252 -0.13 6.64 -21.60
CA ASN A 252 1.08 6.53 -22.43
C ASN A 252 2.17 7.42 -21.83
N LEU A 253 3.08 6.82 -21.06
CA LEU A 253 4.12 7.52 -20.32
C LEU A 253 5.43 6.76 -20.38
N THR A 254 6.51 7.48 -20.71
CA THR A 254 7.89 6.96 -20.67
C THR A 254 8.77 7.98 -19.96
N SER A 255 9.35 7.61 -18.82
CA SER A 255 10.21 8.48 -18.00
C SER A 255 11.24 7.69 -17.22
N GLN A 256 12.50 8.01 -17.42
CA GLN A 256 13.60 7.41 -16.67
C GLN A 256 13.59 7.82 -15.19
N SER A 257 13.24 9.07 -14.89
CA SER A 257 13.17 9.59 -13.52
C SER A 257 12.10 8.87 -12.69
N ILE A 258 10.91 8.61 -13.28
CA ILE A 258 9.86 7.82 -12.63
C ILE A 258 10.35 6.39 -12.36
N ASN A 259 10.97 5.75 -13.35
CA ASN A 259 11.49 4.40 -13.21
C ASN A 259 12.60 4.30 -12.17
N TRP A 260 13.43 5.33 -12.09
CA TRP A 260 14.50 5.45 -11.08
C TRP A 260 13.92 5.59 -9.67
N ALA A 261 12.95 6.48 -9.47
CA ALA A 261 12.31 6.68 -8.17
C ALA A 261 11.54 5.43 -7.72
N ALA A 262 10.71 4.87 -8.60
CA ALA A 262 9.86 3.72 -8.32
C ALA A 262 10.65 2.47 -7.85
N ALA A 263 11.90 2.34 -8.27
CA ALA A 263 12.76 1.22 -7.84
C ALA A 263 13.05 1.21 -6.33
N SER A 264 12.86 2.34 -5.66
CA SER A 264 13.20 2.56 -4.25
C SER A 264 12.02 2.92 -3.36
N VAL A 265 10.79 3.00 -3.88
CA VAL A 265 9.64 3.52 -3.09
C VAL A 265 9.26 2.63 -1.91
N PHE A 266 9.57 1.33 -1.93
CA PHE A 266 9.29 0.44 -0.80
C PHE A 266 10.06 0.85 0.47
N SER A 267 11.18 1.54 0.31
CA SER A 267 11.94 2.13 1.43
C SER A 267 11.14 3.15 2.23
N ILE A 268 10.22 3.87 1.58
CA ILE A 268 9.33 4.83 2.25
C ILE A 268 8.47 4.11 3.28
N TYR A 269 7.90 2.94 2.89
CA TYR A 269 7.13 2.10 3.80
C TYR A 269 7.97 1.63 5.00
N LEU A 270 9.15 1.10 4.73
CA LEU A 270 10.05 0.58 5.77
C LEU A 270 10.52 1.67 6.75
N PHE A 271 10.68 2.90 6.29
CA PHE A 271 11.11 4.00 7.13
C PHE A 271 9.98 4.56 8.01
N HIS A 272 8.87 5.05 7.40
CA HIS A 272 7.87 5.80 8.17
C HIS A 272 7.07 4.96 9.18
N LEU A 273 6.96 3.65 8.96
CA LEU A 273 6.29 2.73 9.88
C LEU A 273 7.24 2.00 10.84
N HIS A 274 8.54 2.32 10.82
CA HIS A 274 9.46 1.75 11.80
C HIS A 274 9.13 2.28 13.20
N PRO A 275 9.09 1.41 14.25
CA PRO A 275 8.72 1.82 15.61
C PRO A 275 9.52 2.99 16.16
N SER A 276 10.80 3.13 15.79
CA SER A 276 11.64 4.26 16.19
C SER A 276 11.32 5.55 15.42
N ILE A 277 10.59 5.48 14.31
CA ILE A 277 10.21 6.64 13.48
C ILE A 277 8.76 7.06 13.71
N VAL A 278 7.87 6.11 14.04
CA VAL A 278 6.45 6.37 14.29
C VAL A 278 6.20 7.50 15.29
N PRO A 279 6.92 7.61 16.44
CA PRO A 279 6.72 8.75 17.36
C PRO A 279 7.06 10.10 16.71
N LEU A 280 8.11 10.16 15.90
CA LEU A 280 8.52 11.36 15.16
C LEU A 280 7.51 11.72 14.08
N PHE A 281 7.05 10.72 13.33
CA PHE A 281 6.01 10.86 12.31
C PHE A 281 4.72 11.42 12.92
N ASN A 282 4.23 10.83 14.03
CA ASN A 282 3.03 11.28 14.72
C ASN A 282 3.19 12.71 15.23
N SER A 283 4.30 13.03 15.89
CA SER A 283 4.58 14.37 16.41
C SER A 283 4.60 15.42 15.29
N MET A 284 5.18 15.10 14.13
CA MET A 284 5.22 15.98 12.98
C MET A 284 3.81 16.33 12.46
N PHE A 285 2.95 15.33 12.26
CA PHE A 285 1.60 15.56 11.74
C PHE A 285 0.64 16.16 12.78
N LEU A 286 0.80 15.86 14.07
CA LEU A 286 0.07 16.56 15.14
C LEU A 286 0.43 18.05 15.18
N LYS A 287 1.73 18.38 15.10
CA LYS A 287 2.18 19.77 15.02
C LYS A 287 1.69 20.46 13.75
N LEU A 288 1.69 19.77 12.62
CA LEU A 288 1.14 20.29 11.36
C LEU A 288 -0.34 20.68 11.54
N ASN A 289 -1.15 19.79 12.12
CA ASN A 289 -2.57 20.05 12.32
C ASN A 289 -2.81 21.31 13.20
N TYR A 290 -1.99 21.49 14.22
CA TYR A 290 -2.02 22.71 15.06
C TYR A 290 -1.62 23.96 14.27
N VAL A 291 -0.54 23.91 13.49
CA VAL A 291 -0.04 25.06 12.72
C VAL A 291 -1.04 25.51 11.65
N VAL A 292 -1.77 24.59 11.02
CA VAL A 292 -2.78 24.94 10.01
C VAL A 292 -4.14 25.31 10.63
N ASN A 293 -4.22 25.55 11.95
CA ASN A 293 -5.44 25.89 12.68
C ASN A 293 -6.59 24.93 12.39
N GLU A 294 -6.27 23.65 12.34
CA GLU A 294 -7.22 22.55 12.07
C GLU A 294 -7.93 22.62 10.71
N SER A 295 -7.48 23.47 9.77
CA SER A 295 -8.00 23.51 8.41
C SER A 295 -7.69 22.20 7.69
N LEU A 296 -8.72 21.38 7.41
CA LEU A 296 -8.56 20.09 6.76
C LEU A 296 -7.91 20.22 5.38
N LEU A 297 -8.31 21.22 4.59
CA LEU A 297 -7.75 21.41 3.25
C LEU A 297 -6.25 21.70 3.30
N LEU A 298 -5.82 22.63 4.18
CA LEU A 298 -4.40 22.95 4.35
C LEU A 298 -3.64 21.75 4.91
N TYR A 299 -4.23 21.02 5.85
CA TYR A 299 -3.65 19.80 6.39
C TYR A 299 -3.37 18.76 5.29
N ILE A 300 -4.37 18.47 4.43
CA ILE A 300 -4.22 17.53 3.33
C ILE A 300 -3.14 18.00 2.34
N LEU A 301 -3.16 19.27 1.92
CA LEU A 301 -2.18 19.82 0.98
C LEU A 301 -0.76 19.74 1.55
N CYS A 302 -0.56 20.15 2.79
CA CYS A 302 0.75 20.06 3.44
C CYS A 302 1.18 18.60 3.64
N SER A 303 0.25 17.69 3.98
CA SER A 303 0.55 16.26 4.11
C SER A 303 1.03 15.65 2.79
N ILE A 304 0.42 16.03 1.67
CA ILE A 304 0.86 15.60 0.33
C ILE A 304 2.28 16.12 0.06
N VAL A 305 2.56 17.39 0.33
CA VAL A 305 3.89 17.96 0.14
C VAL A 305 4.93 17.23 0.98
N ILE A 306 4.63 16.98 2.26
CA ILE A 306 5.51 16.25 3.18
C ILE A 306 5.74 14.80 2.68
N ALA A 307 4.68 14.11 2.27
CA ALA A 307 4.79 12.74 1.76
C ALA A 307 5.65 12.66 0.49
N VAL A 308 5.49 13.61 -0.44
CA VAL A 308 6.27 13.67 -1.68
C VAL A 308 7.72 14.05 -1.40
N ALA A 309 7.96 15.13 -0.66
CA ALA A 309 9.32 15.63 -0.37
C ALA A 309 10.09 14.63 0.51
N GLY A 310 9.49 14.15 1.60
CA GLY A 310 10.09 13.16 2.48
C GLY A 310 10.32 11.83 1.74
N GLY A 311 9.35 11.39 0.94
CA GLY A 311 9.49 10.21 0.10
C GLY A 311 10.63 10.34 -0.91
N PHE A 312 10.82 11.50 -1.52
CA PHE A 312 11.94 11.75 -2.42
C PHE A 312 13.30 11.65 -1.71
N ILE A 313 13.44 12.22 -0.52
CA ILE A 313 14.65 12.14 0.30
C ILE A 313 14.96 10.65 0.61
N ILE A 314 13.96 9.89 1.06
CA ILE A 314 14.12 8.46 1.36
C ILE A 314 14.55 7.68 0.12
N VAL A 315 13.96 7.96 -1.04
CA VAL A 315 14.36 7.36 -2.32
C VAL A 315 15.82 7.66 -2.65
N CYS A 316 16.28 8.90 -2.45
CA CYS A 316 17.68 9.27 -2.65
C CYS A 316 18.63 8.49 -1.71
N VAL A 317 18.28 8.39 -0.44
CA VAL A 317 19.04 7.59 0.54
C VAL A 317 19.07 6.11 0.16
N ASP A 318 17.97 5.54 -0.35
CA ASP A 318 17.93 4.14 -0.80
C ASP A 318 18.91 3.86 -1.95
N LYS A 319 19.34 4.86 -2.73
CA LYS A 319 20.37 4.64 -3.76
C LYS A 319 21.72 4.27 -3.16
N ILE A 320 22.01 4.72 -1.95
CA ILE A 320 23.21 4.30 -1.20
C ILE A 320 23.10 2.79 -0.90
N ARG A 321 21.95 2.33 -0.40
CA ARG A 321 21.69 0.90 -0.19
C ARG A 321 21.83 0.09 -1.48
N VAL A 322 21.26 0.58 -2.60
CA VAL A 322 21.37 -0.09 -3.90
C VAL A 322 22.84 -0.21 -4.32
N TRP A 323 23.60 0.86 -4.18
CA TRP A 323 25.05 0.86 -4.46
C TRP A 323 25.80 -0.15 -3.57
N MET A 324 25.53 -0.17 -2.26
CA MET A 324 26.09 -1.17 -1.34
C MET A 324 25.75 -2.60 -1.79
N TRP A 325 24.49 -2.85 -2.17
CA TRP A 325 24.05 -4.15 -2.66
C TRP A 325 24.83 -4.61 -3.93
N GLU A 326 25.06 -3.71 -4.87
CA GLU A 326 25.84 -4.02 -6.08
C GLU A 326 27.31 -4.37 -5.76
N ILE A 327 27.89 -3.79 -4.71
CA ILE A 327 29.23 -4.17 -4.22
C ILE A 327 29.20 -5.57 -3.59
N ILE A 328 28.22 -5.83 -2.72
CA ILE A 328 28.09 -7.12 -2.03
C ILE A 328 27.92 -8.26 -3.02
N ILE A 329 27.05 -8.09 -4.01
CA ILE A 329 26.73 -9.14 -4.98
C ILE A 329 27.94 -9.53 -5.84
N LYS A 330 28.81 -8.56 -6.16
CA LYS A 330 30.05 -8.82 -6.92
C LYS A 330 31.05 -9.68 -6.15
N ARG A 331 30.94 -9.71 -4.82
CA ARG A 331 31.84 -10.46 -3.92
C ARG A 331 31.31 -11.84 -3.52
N ILE A 332 30.03 -12.14 -3.79
CA ILE A 332 29.38 -13.39 -3.40
C ILE A 332 28.89 -14.13 -4.64
N PRO A 333 29.69 -15.08 -5.20
CA PRO A 333 29.34 -15.76 -6.46
C PRO A 333 28.00 -16.53 -6.43
N ILE A 334 27.54 -16.96 -5.24
CA ILE A 334 26.25 -17.69 -5.08
C ILE A 334 25.03 -16.79 -5.36
N LEU A 335 25.21 -15.48 -5.38
CA LEU A 335 24.16 -14.48 -5.57
C LEU A 335 24.19 -13.80 -6.96
N SER A 336 25.23 -14.07 -7.74
CA SER A 336 25.41 -13.52 -9.11
C SER A 336 24.53 -14.19 -10.17
#